data_151f18d86dc6760124c21c40785383bd
#
_entry.id   151f18d86dc6760124c21c40785383bd
#
_cell.length_a   1.000
_cell.length_b   1.000
_cell.length_c   1.000
_cell.angle_alpha   90.00
_cell.angle_beta   90.00
_cell.angle_gamma   90.00
#
_symmetry.space_group_name_H-M   'P 1'
#
loop_
_entity.id
_entity.type
_entity.pdbx_description
1 polymer ?
#
loop_
_entity_poly.entity_id
_entity_poly.type
_entity_poly.pdbx_seq_one_letter_code
_entity_poly.pdbx_strand_id
1 'polypeptide(L)'
;MKDINLIRQPIGLRLSSYFFLIFWCIVAAFPIFWITVISVKLPIDAFNSNPLNVIFGPATLTQGKGLSFIDITVGLAIILFTAKLTTGWLGRMVNKYSPNGYLGFGWIIGSMAFGISFIVVFFAIMPSMLSVLNDYAGELGNNIIGFSTQHYSTVWFERDFINNFKNSLLVTTGVVTISLTFGTLAGYGLSRSGSNLAFWILIIALIFRALPHSVLVTGYLPFFINSAEILR
;
A
#
# COMPACT_ATOMS: atom_id res chain seq x y z
N MET A 1 -32.28 -22.77 23.22
CA MET A 1 -31.01 -22.01 23.10
C MET A 1 -31.39 -20.55 23.38
N LYS A 2 -30.99 -20.04 24.55
CA LYS A 2 -31.32 -18.66 24.98
C LYS A 2 -30.46 -17.71 24.14
N ASP A 3 -31.15 -16.76 23.51
CA ASP A 3 -30.53 -15.64 22.79
C ASP A 3 -29.53 -14.95 23.69
N ILE A 4 -28.25 -15.03 23.32
CA ILE A 4 -27.23 -14.18 23.90
C ILE A 4 -27.54 -12.79 23.40
N ASN A 5 -28.30 -12.04 24.19
CA ASN A 5 -28.48 -10.61 23.99
C ASN A 5 -27.09 -9.99 24.04
N LEU A 6 -26.50 -9.79 22.86
CA LEU A 6 -25.31 -8.99 22.68
C LEU A 6 -25.55 -7.67 23.39
N ILE A 7 -24.86 -7.44 24.48
CA ILE A 7 -24.92 -6.22 25.30
C ILE A 7 -24.70 -5.07 24.32
N ARG A 8 -25.80 -4.41 23.93
CA ARG A 8 -25.71 -3.23 23.06
C ARG A 8 -25.00 -2.16 23.88
N GLN A 9 -23.78 -1.91 23.55
CA GLN A 9 -22.99 -0.85 24.18
C GLN A 9 -23.78 0.47 24.07
N PRO A 10 -23.81 1.30 25.13
CA PRO A 10 -24.48 2.58 25.12
C PRO A 10 -23.93 3.43 23.97
N ILE A 11 -24.83 4.18 23.32
CA ILE A 11 -24.51 4.96 22.11
C ILE A 11 -23.31 5.88 22.33
N GLY A 12 -23.18 6.48 23.51
CA GLY A 12 -22.04 7.35 23.86
C GLY A 12 -20.70 6.63 23.83
N LEU A 13 -20.65 5.41 24.36
CA LEU A 13 -19.40 4.62 24.36
C LEU A 13 -19.00 4.20 22.94
N ARG A 14 -19.98 3.86 22.12
CA ARG A 14 -19.75 3.54 20.72
C ARG A 14 -19.24 4.75 19.93
N LEU A 15 -19.87 5.92 20.12
CA LEU A 15 -19.46 7.16 19.46
C LEU A 15 -18.05 7.57 19.86
N SER A 16 -17.73 7.49 21.16
CA SER A 16 -16.39 7.76 21.69
C SER A 16 -15.34 6.81 21.08
N SER A 17 -15.65 5.51 20.98
CA SER A 17 -14.75 4.52 20.37
C SER A 17 -14.51 4.81 18.89
N TYR A 18 -15.55 5.18 18.12
CA TYR A 18 -15.37 5.54 16.71
C TYR A 18 -14.54 6.82 16.55
N PHE A 19 -14.80 7.84 17.37
CA PHE A 19 -14.00 9.06 17.36
C PHE A 19 -12.52 8.77 17.62
N PHE A 20 -12.21 7.98 18.63
CA PHE A 20 -10.85 7.58 18.96
C PHE A 20 -10.18 6.80 17.81
N LEU A 21 -10.90 5.84 17.22
CA LEU A 21 -10.39 5.05 16.09
C LEU A 21 -10.13 5.94 14.87
N ILE A 22 -11.07 6.81 14.50
CA ILE A 22 -10.91 7.73 13.37
C ILE A 22 -9.73 8.67 13.59
N PHE A 23 -9.59 9.23 14.79
CA PHE A 23 -8.47 10.07 15.13
C PHE A 23 -7.12 9.35 14.91
N TRP A 24 -6.98 8.15 15.46
CA TRP A 24 -5.75 7.39 15.29
C TRP A 24 -5.53 6.91 13.86
N CYS A 25 -6.58 6.59 13.11
CA CYS A 25 -6.47 6.29 11.69
C CYS A 25 -5.93 7.49 10.89
N ILE A 26 -6.40 8.70 11.18
CA ILE A 26 -5.90 9.92 10.54
C ILE A 26 -4.41 10.14 10.87
N VAL A 27 -4.04 10.01 12.16
CA VAL A 27 -2.64 10.15 12.59
C VAL A 27 -1.75 9.11 11.92
N ALA A 28 -2.19 7.86 11.83
CA ALA A 28 -1.43 6.79 11.19
C ALA A 28 -1.36 6.94 9.65
N ALA A 29 -2.39 7.47 9.02
CA ALA A 29 -2.44 7.71 7.58
C ALA A 29 -1.67 8.96 7.15
N PHE A 30 -1.45 9.92 8.06
CA PHE A 30 -0.81 11.20 7.74
C PHE A 30 0.57 11.07 7.09
N PRO A 31 1.51 10.24 7.58
CA PRO A 31 2.82 10.08 6.93
C PRO A 31 2.70 9.57 5.48
N ILE A 32 1.79 8.61 5.23
CA ILE A 32 1.55 8.06 3.90
C ILE A 32 0.98 9.13 2.98
N PHE A 33 -0.03 9.87 3.46
CA PHE A 33 -0.61 11.00 2.74
C PHE A 33 0.47 12.04 2.40
N TRP A 34 1.30 12.42 3.37
CA TRP A 34 2.34 13.43 3.19
C TRP A 34 3.38 13.01 2.14
N ILE A 35 3.88 11.78 2.23
CA ILE A 35 4.81 11.22 1.23
C ILE A 35 4.18 11.21 -0.16
N THR A 36 2.91 10.83 -0.27
CA THR A 36 2.18 10.82 -1.54
C THR A 36 2.06 12.24 -2.13
N VAL A 37 1.75 13.23 -1.31
CA VAL A 37 1.67 14.64 -1.75
C VAL A 37 3.02 15.12 -2.27
N ILE A 38 4.09 14.91 -1.52
CA ILE A 38 5.45 15.34 -1.90
C ILE A 38 5.90 14.66 -3.19
N SER A 39 5.57 13.38 -3.38
CA SER A 39 6.03 12.59 -4.54
C SER A 39 5.52 13.10 -5.89
N VAL A 40 4.45 13.88 -5.91
CA VAL A 40 3.84 14.45 -7.11
C VAL A 40 4.08 15.96 -7.26
N LYS A 41 5.03 16.51 -6.51
CA LYS A 41 5.40 17.93 -6.55
C LYS A 41 6.79 18.14 -7.13
N LEU A 42 7.05 19.33 -7.65
CA LEU A 42 8.42 19.74 -7.94
C LEU A 42 9.22 19.96 -6.65
N PRO A 43 10.55 19.82 -6.67
CA PRO A 43 11.38 19.96 -5.48
C PRO A 43 11.18 21.28 -4.73
N ILE A 44 10.93 22.38 -5.45
CA ILE A 44 10.69 23.71 -4.85
C ILE A 44 9.43 23.70 -3.96
N ASP A 45 8.37 23.04 -4.38
CA ASP A 45 7.15 22.91 -3.59
C ASP A 45 7.26 21.83 -2.53
N ALA A 46 7.89 20.68 -2.88
CA ALA A 46 8.04 19.53 -1.99
C ALA A 46 8.81 19.86 -0.71
N PHE A 47 9.80 20.74 -0.78
CA PHE A 47 10.64 21.17 0.35
C PHE A 47 10.30 22.57 0.85
N ASN A 48 9.11 23.09 0.53
CA ASN A 48 8.69 24.40 1.01
C ASN A 48 8.42 24.36 2.53
N SER A 49 8.79 25.43 3.23
CA SER A 49 8.56 25.56 4.68
C SER A 49 7.07 25.70 5.04
N ASN A 50 6.24 26.17 4.10
CA ASN A 50 4.81 26.31 4.30
C ASN A 50 4.07 25.03 3.83
N PRO A 51 3.39 24.30 4.73
CA PRO A 51 2.66 23.07 4.39
C PRO A 51 1.59 23.28 3.33
N LEU A 52 0.96 24.43 3.28
CA LEU A 52 -0.06 24.75 2.26
C LEU A 52 0.56 24.83 0.87
N ASN A 53 1.75 25.42 0.75
CA ASN A 53 2.47 25.46 -0.52
C ASN A 53 2.90 24.06 -0.98
N VAL A 54 3.22 23.17 -0.04
CA VAL A 54 3.49 21.75 -0.37
C VAL A 54 2.22 21.09 -0.94
N ILE A 55 1.05 21.33 -0.33
CA ILE A 55 -0.21 20.72 -0.78
C ILE A 55 -0.66 21.29 -2.12
N PHE A 56 -0.71 22.61 -2.27
CA PHE A 56 -1.21 23.25 -3.47
C PHE A 56 -0.20 23.30 -4.63
N GLY A 57 1.11 23.35 -4.34
CA GLY A 57 2.17 23.31 -5.33
C GLY A 57 2.18 24.51 -6.29
N PRO A 58 2.28 25.77 -5.80
CA PRO A 58 2.22 26.95 -6.65
C PRO A 58 3.33 27.01 -7.70
N ALA A 59 4.56 26.57 -7.37
CA ALA A 59 5.64 26.54 -8.33
C ALA A 59 5.45 25.41 -9.38
N THR A 60 4.79 24.33 -9.04
CA THR A 60 4.40 23.27 -9.98
C THR A 60 3.31 23.79 -10.94
N LEU A 61 2.36 24.57 -10.44
CA LEU A 61 1.32 25.21 -11.24
C LEU A 61 1.88 26.20 -12.26
N THR A 62 2.86 27.03 -11.88
CA THR A 62 3.48 28.02 -12.80
C THR A 62 4.18 27.36 -13.99
N GLN A 63 4.55 26.09 -13.87
CA GLN A 63 5.09 25.30 -14.99
C GLN A 63 4.01 24.64 -15.87
N GLY A 64 2.74 24.99 -15.67
CA GLY A 64 1.62 24.43 -16.42
C GLY A 64 1.28 22.97 -16.03
N LYS A 65 1.86 22.45 -14.93
CA LYS A 65 1.62 21.09 -14.46
C LYS A 65 0.68 21.10 -13.26
N GLY A 66 -0.51 20.57 -13.42
CA GLY A 66 -1.49 20.59 -12.35
C GLY A 66 -2.70 19.72 -12.65
N LEU A 67 -3.56 19.62 -11.65
CA LEU A 67 -4.88 19.02 -11.73
C LEU A 67 -5.93 20.12 -11.66
N SER A 68 -6.90 20.08 -12.56
CA SER A 68 -8.08 20.92 -12.54
C SER A 68 -9.13 20.34 -11.58
N PHE A 69 -10.19 21.10 -11.31
CA PHE A 69 -11.32 20.60 -10.54
C PHE A 69 -11.98 19.40 -11.24
N ILE A 70 -12.00 19.41 -12.56
CA ILE A 70 -12.54 18.32 -13.38
C ILE A 70 -11.67 17.08 -13.25
N ASP A 71 -10.35 17.22 -13.31
CA ASP A 71 -9.41 16.10 -13.16
C ASP A 71 -9.63 15.37 -11.83
N ILE A 72 -9.81 16.13 -10.76
CA ILE A 72 -10.02 15.58 -9.41
C ILE A 72 -11.38 14.87 -9.33
N THR A 73 -12.45 15.50 -9.80
CA THR A 73 -13.81 14.94 -9.68
C THR A 73 -14.01 13.72 -10.57
N VAL A 74 -13.57 13.78 -11.82
CA VAL A 74 -13.65 12.66 -12.76
C VAL A 74 -12.72 11.52 -12.31
N GLY A 75 -11.51 11.85 -11.89
CA GLY A 75 -10.57 10.85 -11.35
C GLY A 75 -11.14 10.11 -10.14
N LEU A 76 -11.71 10.84 -9.18
CA LEU A 76 -12.36 10.24 -8.02
C LEU A 76 -13.56 9.36 -8.44
N ALA A 77 -14.38 9.84 -9.36
CA ALA A 77 -15.53 9.07 -9.88
C ALA A 77 -15.09 7.77 -10.55
N ILE A 78 -14.03 7.80 -11.36
CA ILE A 78 -13.46 6.61 -12.01
C ILE A 78 -12.91 5.63 -10.97
N ILE A 79 -12.17 6.11 -9.96
CA ILE A 79 -11.65 5.29 -8.87
C ILE A 79 -12.78 4.58 -8.11
N LEU A 80 -13.82 5.32 -7.72
CA LEU A 80 -14.97 4.76 -7.02
C LEU A 80 -15.75 3.77 -7.88
N PHE A 81 -15.93 4.07 -9.16
CA PHE A 81 -16.61 3.20 -10.10
C PHE A 81 -15.85 1.89 -10.31
N THR A 82 -14.55 1.96 -10.57
CA THR A 82 -13.69 0.77 -10.74
C THR A 82 -13.62 -0.05 -9.45
N ALA A 83 -13.52 0.58 -8.28
CA ALA A 83 -13.57 -0.11 -7.00
C ALA A 83 -14.90 -0.86 -6.80
N LYS A 84 -16.03 -0.22 -7.10
CA LYS A 84 -17.36 -0.86 -7.00
C LYS A 84 -17.55 -1.98 -8.01
N LEU A 85 -17.08 -1.80 -9.24
CA LEU A 85 -17.17 -2.82 -10.28
C LEU A 85 -16.36 -4.06 -9.93
N THR A 86 -15.10 -3.89 -9.56
CA THR A 86 -14.18 -4.99 -9.24
C THR A 86 -14.61 -5.72 -7.98
N THR A 87 -14.92 -5.04 -6.90
CA THR A 87 -15.36 -5.66 -5.65
C THR A 87 -16.73 -6.34 -5.79
N GLY A 88 -17.69 -5.72 -6.46
CA GLY A 88 -19.02 -6.29 -6.66
C GLY A 88 -19.04 -7.46 -7.64
N TRP A 89 -18.29 -7.39 -8.72
CA TRP A 89 -18.22 -8.45 -9.73
C TRP A 89 -17.41 -9.65 -9.24
N LEU A 90 -16.23 -9.40 -8.68
CA LEU A 90 -15.38 -10.44 -8.12
C LEU A 90 -15.99 -11.11 -6.89
N GLY A 91 -16.63 -10.36 -6.01
CA GLY A 91 -17.34 -10.94 -4.87
C GLY A 91 -18.45 -11.90 -5.32
N ARG A 92 -19.19 -11.57 -6.38
CA ARG A 92 -20.21 -12.48 -6.96
C ARG A 92 -19.60 -13.71 -7.62
N MET A 93 -18.49 -13.57 -8.35
CA MET A 93 -17.79 -14.71 -8.94
C MET A 93 -17.24 -15.66 -7.88
N VAL A 94 -16.55 -15.12 -6.87
CA VAL A 94 -15.97 -15.92 -5.79
C VAL A 94 -17.06 -16.68 -5.02
N ASN A 95 -18.18 -16.03 -4.68
CA ASN A 95 -19.31 -16.69 -4.02
C ASN A 95 -19.97 -17.76 -4.87
N LYS A 96 -19.97 -17.62 -6.21
CA LYS A 96 -20.54 -18.61 -7.13
C LYS A 96 -19.67 -19.86 -7.26
N TYR A 97 -18.34 -19.70 -7.25
CA TYR A 97 -17.40 -20.82 -7.50
C TYR A 97 -16.80 -21.41 -6.21
N SER A 98 -16.89 -20.75 -5.08
CA SER A 98 -16.36 -21.25 -3.80
C SER A 98 -17.28 -20.87 -2.63
N PRO A 99 -18.44 -21.55 -2.49
CA PRO A 99 -19.39 -21.26 -1.41
C PRO A 99 -18.84 -21.58 -0.01
N ASN A 100 -17.76 -22.36 0.12
CA ASN A 100 -17.28 -22.93 1.40
C ASN A 100 -15.93 -22.37 1.90
N GLY A 101 -15.58 -21.11 1.60
CA GLY A 101 -14.59 -20.47 2.49
C GLY A 101 -13.20 -20.17 1.97
N TYR A 102 -12.93 -20.20 0.66
CA TYR A 102 -11.69 -19.62 0.12
C TYR A 102 -11.85 -18.13 -0.23
N LEU A 103 -12.52 -17.39 0.64
CA LEU A 103 -12.70 -15.94 0.54
C LEU A 103 -11.36 -15.17 0.42
N GLY A 104 -10.30 -15.68 1.05
CA GLY A 104 -8.99 -15.03 1.02
C GLY A 104 -8.36 -14.97 -0.38
N PHE A 105 -8.43 -16.05 -1.15
CA PHE A 105 -7.80 -16.10 -2.47
C PHE A 105 -8.52 -15.23 -3.51
N GLY A 106 -9.85 -15.18 -3.45
CA GLY A 106 -10.65 -14.30 -4.31
C GLY A 106 -10.41 -12.82 -4.02
N TRP A 107 -10.21 -12.43 -2.77
CA TRP A 107 -9.84 -11.06 -2.39
C TRP A 107 -8.45 -10.67 -2.90
N ILE A 108 -7.49 -11.58 -2.87
CA ILE A 108 -6.14 -11.33 -3.40
C ILE A 108 -6.20 -11.10 -4.91
N ILE A 109 -6.85 -11.99 -5.66
CA ILE A 109 -7.03 -11.82 -7.11
C ILE A 109 -7.80 -10.54 -7.42
N GLY A 110 -8.85 -10.23 -6.64
CA GLY A 110 -9.62 -9.02 -6.78
C GLY A 110 -8.83 -7.74 -6.55
N SER A 111 -8.01 -7.71 -5.53
CA SER A 111 -7.15 -6.56 -5.24
C SER A 111 -6.04 -6.39 -6.30
N MET A 112 -5.47 -7.47 -6.82
CA MET A 112 -4.51 -7.41 -7.92
C MET A 112 -5.14 -6.93 -9.21
N ALA A 113 -6.31 -7.47 -9.59
CA ALA A 113 -7.05 -7.02 -10.77
C ALA A 113 -7.47 -5.54 -10.65
N PHE A 114 -7.91 -5.11 -9.46
CA PHE A 114 -8.20 -3.70 -9.19
C PHE A 114 -6.95 -2.84 -9.33
N GLY A 115 -5.82 -3.25 -8.74
CA GLY A 115 -4.56 -2.53 -8.85
C GLY A 115 -4.09 -2.37 -10.30
N ILE A 116 -4.15 -3.42 -11.11
CA ILE A 116 -3.79 -3.38 -12.53
C ILE A 116 -4.75 -2.49 -13.31
N SER A 117 -6.07 -2.64 -13.13
CA SER A 117 -7.06 -1.80 -13.81
C SER A 117 -6.94 -0.33 -13.40
N PHE A 118 -6.64 -0.04 -12.14
CA PHE A 118 -6.38 1.30 -11.65
C PHE A 118 -5.17 1.93 -12.32
N ILE A 119 -4.07 1.20 -12.43
CA ILE A 119 -2.85 1.67 -13.12
C ILE A 119 -3.15 1.97 -14.59
N VAL A 120 -3.81 1.07 -15.32
CA VAL A 120 -4.15 1.26 -16.74
C VAL A 120 -5.07 2.46 -16.94
N VAL A 121 -6.12 2.59 -16.14
CA VAL A 121 -7.07 3.71 -16.24
C VAL A 121 -6.39 5.02 -15.91
N PHE A 122 -5.63 5.06 -14.81
CA PHE A 122 -5.00 6.28 -14.32
C PHE A 122 -3.88 6.78 -15.23
N PHE A 123 -3.04 5.89 -15.77
CA PHE A 123 -1.87 6.28 -16.56
C PHE A 123 -2.11 6.31 -18.07
N ALA A 124 -3.04 5.50 -18.61
CA ALA A 124 -3.25 5.40 -20.04
C ALA A 124 -4.50 6.12 -20.54
N ILE A 125 -5.62 5.99 -19.83
CA ILE A 125 -6.92 6.49 -20.33
C ILE A 125 -7.22 7.89 -19.81
N MET A 126 -6.95 8.13 -18.53
CA MET A 126 -7.29 9.38 -17.85
C MET A 126 -6.65 10.63 -18.46
N PRO A 127 -5.34 10.66 -18.78
CA PRO A 127 -4.72 11.87 -19.30
C PRO A 127 -5.32 12.37 -20.64
N SER A 128 -5.64 11.44 -21.53
CA SER A 128 -6.21 11.76 -22.84
C SER A 128 -7.67 12.23 -22.77
N MET A 129 -8.47 11.61 -21.89
CA MET A 129 -9.86 12.03 -21.69
C MET A 129 -9.96 13.37 -20.96
N LEU A 130 -9.10 13.59 -19.97
CA LEU A 130 -9.13 14.81 -19.18
C LEU A 130 -8.66 16.03 -19.94
N SER A 131 -7.69 15.91 -20.83
CA SER A 131 -7.26 17.04 -21.68
C SER A 131 -8.41 17.55 -22.53
N VAL A 132 -9.19 16.67 -23.14
CA VAL A 132 -10.36 17.03 -23.95
C VAL A 132 -11.45 17.67 -23.08
N LEU A 133 -11.73 17.12 -21.89
CA LEU A 133 -12.75 17.67 -20.99
C LEU A 133 -12.36 19.06 -20.46
N ASN A 134 -11.09 19.29 -20.18
CA ASN A 134 -10.60 20.57 -19.69
C ASN A 134 -10.70 21.65 -20.76
N ASP A 135 -10.46 21.32 -22.03
CA ASP A 135 -10.62 22.26 -23.16
C ASP A 135 -12.07 22.72 -23.32
N TYR A 136 -13.04 21.83 -23.08
CA TYR A 136 -14.47 22.18 -23.13
C TYR A 136 -15.00 22.90 -21.89
N ALA A 137 -14.34 22.79 -20.76
CA ALA A 137 -14.84 23.25 -19.46
C ALA A 137 -14.48 24.72 -19.13
N GLY A 138 -13.68 25.39 -19.95
CA GLY A 138 -13.29 26.80 -19.73
C GLY A 138 -12.57 26.98 -18.36
N GLU A 139 -13.11 27.87 -17.52
CA GLU A 139 -12.48 28.18 -16.21
C GLU A 139 -12.35 27.02 -15.26
N LEU A 140 -13.26 26.06 -15.30
CA LEU A 140 -13.20 24.83 -14.47
C LEU A 140 -12.08 23.89 -14.91
N GLY A 141 -11.56 24.05 -16.13
CA GLY A 141 -10.40 23.32 -16.65
C GLY A 141 -9.06 23.88 -16.18
N ASN A 142 -9.05 25.03 -15.50
CA ASN A 142 -7.82 25.61 -14.99
C ASN A 142 -7.25 24.78 -13.83
N ASN A 143 -5.92 24.60 -13.85
CA ASN A 143 -5.23 23.83 -12.82
C ASN A 143 -5.30 24.56 -11.46
N ILE A 144 -5.73 23.84 -10.42
CA ILE A 144 -5.87 24.36 -9.05
C ILE A 144 -4.77 23.81 -8.15
N ILE A 145 -4.38 22.55 -8.34
CA ILE A 145 -3.38 21.87 -7.53
C ILE A 145 -2.22 21.44 -8.43
N GLY A 146 -1.00 21.86 -8.09
CA GLY A 146 0.21 21.44 -8.78
C GLY A 146 0.38 19.93 -8.71
N PHE A 147 0.58 19.28 -9.86
CA PHE A 147 0.76 17.84 -9.96
C PHE A 147 1.76 17.52 -11.07
N SER A 148 2.81 16.79 -10.74
CA SER A 148 3.83 16.38 -11.71
C SER A 148 4.26 14.93 -11.45
N THR A 149 4.27 14.13 -12.51
CA THR A 149 4.75 12.75 -12.49
C THR A 149 6.16 12.61 -13.06
N GLN A 150 6.83 13.74 -13.37
CA GLN A 150 8.15 13.75 -14.02
C GLN A 150 9.21 12.97 -13.23
N HIS A 151 9.17 13.03 -11.90
CA HIS A 151 10.10 12.29 -11.05
C HIS A 151 9.97 10.77 -11.18
N TYR A 152 8.76 10.28 -11.42
CA TYR A 152 8.54 8.84 -11.60
C TYR A 152 9.20 8.33 -12.89
N SER A 153 9.11 9.08 -14.00
CA SER A 153 9.77 8.70 -15.25
C SER A 153 11.29 8.72 -15.10
N THR A 154 11.84 9.76 -14.47
CA THR A 154 13.28 9.87 -14.21
C THR A 154 13.79 8.73 -13.33
N VAL A 155 13.11 8.43 -12.23
CA VAL A 155 13.51 7.34 -11.33
C VAL A 155 13.41 5.98 -12.02
N TRP A 156 12.33 5.77 -12.78
CA TRP A 156 12.02 4.48 -13.38
C TRP A 156 12.96 4.15 -14.56
N PHE A 157 13.21 5.13 -15.43
CA PHE A 157 13.94 4.90 -16.67
C PHE A 157 15.40 5.38 -16.63
N GLU A 158 15.70 6.50 -15.95
CA GLU A 158 17.03 7.08 -15.94
C GLU A 158 17.91 6.58 -14.79
N ARG A 159 17.30 6.22 -13.64
CA ARG A 159 18.00 5.78 -12.43
C ARG A 159 18.05 4.26 -12.24
N ASP A 160 17.71 3.51 -13.27
CA ASP A 160 17.77 2.03 -13.27
C ASP A 160 17.01 1.36 -12.11
N PHE A 161 15.98 2.07 -11.61
CA PHE A 161 15.17 1.63 -10.46
C PHE A 161 14.49 0.27 -10.71
N ILE A 162 14.20 -0.03 -11.99
CA ILE A 162 13.51 -1.28 -12.36
C ILE A 162 14.32 -2.53 -11.97
N ASN A 163 15.65 -2.48 -12.06
CA ASN A 163 16.51 -3.60 -11.66
C ASN A 163 16.56 -3.75 -10.15
N ASN A 164 16.66 -2.65 -9.42
CA ASN A 164 16.61 -2.64 -7.96
C ASN A 164 15.24 -3.14 -7.46
N PHE A 165 14.14 -2.74 -8.12
CA PHE A 165 12.79 -3.20 -7.80
C PHE A 165 12.63 -4.71 -8.04
N LYS A 166 13.11 -5.23 -9.19
CA LYS A 166 13.08 -6.67 -9.48
C LYS A 166 13.84 -7.49 -8.43
N ASN A 167 15.05 -7.04 -8.07
CA ASN A 167 15.85 -7.70 -7.05
C ASN A 167 15.13 -7.72 -5.69
N SER A 168 14.59 -6.57 -5.28
CA SER A 168 13.83 -6.47 -4.03
C SER A 168 12.58 -7.36 -4.05
N LEU A 169 11.87 -7.41 -5.17
CA LEU A 169 10.69 -8.25 -5.33
C LEU A 169 11.03 -9.75 -5.23
N LEU A 170 12.12 -10.16 -5.90
CA LEU A 170 12.59 -11.54 -5.88
C LEU A 170 13.00 -11.97 -4.46
N VAL A 171 13.82 -11.15 -3.80
CA VAL A 171 14.27 -11.41 -2.43
C VAL A 171 13.08 -11.45 -1.46
N THR A 172 12.18 -10.47 -1.53
CA THR A 172 11.00 -10.40 -0.66
C THR A 172 10.10 -11.61 -0.87
N THR A 173 9.82 -11.97 -2.11
CA THR A 173 8.99 -13.15 -2.43
C THR A 173 9.62 -14.43 -1.91
N GLY A 174 10.93 -14.60 -2.09
CA GLY A 174 11.66 -15.75 -1.56
C GLY A 174 11.59 -15.83 -0.03
N VAL A 175 11.91 -14.73 0.64
CA VAL A 175 11.89 -14.66 2.11
C VAL A 175 10.48 -14.92 2.67
N VAL A 176 9.45 -14.27 2.09
CA VAL A 176 8.06 -14.45 2.54
C VAL A 176 7.60 -15.90 2.33
N THR A 177 7.88 -16.48 1.17
CA THR A 177 7.48 -17.86 0.87
C THR A 177 8.14 -18.85 1.84
N ILE A 178 9.45 -18.73 2.04
CA ILE A 178 10.20 -19.57 2.97
C ILE A 178 9.68 -19.38 4.40
N SER A 179 9.57 -18.15 4.87
CA SER A 179 9.14 -17.85 6.25
C SER A 179 7.72 -18.32 6.53
N LEU A 180 6.77 -18.11 5.60
CA LEU A 180 5.41 -18.59 5.76
C LEU A 180 5.33 -20.12 5.73
N THR A 181 6.04 -20.77 4.82
CA THR A 181 6.03 -22.23 4.71
C THR A 181 6.58 -22.88 5.99
N PHE A 182 7.79 -22.50 6.39
CA PHE A 182 8.39 -23.07 7.59
C PHE A 182 7.69 -22.62 8.86
N GLY A 183 7.27 -21.37 8.94
CA GLY A 183 6.55 -20.84 10.10
C GLY A 183 5.20 -21.52 10.32
N THR A 184 4.42 -21.75 9.25
CA THR A 184 3.13 -22.45 9.36
C THR A 184 3.30 -23.93 9.70
N LEU A 185 4.26 -24.61 9.08
CA LEU A 185 4.56 -26.02 9.39
C LEU A 185 5.04 -26.18 10.83
N ALA A 186 5.96 -25.32 11.27
CA ALA A 186 6.45 -25.33 12.64
C ALA A 186 5.33 -25.00 13.64
N GLY A 187 4.53 -23.97 13.39
CA GLY A 187 3.39 -23.60 14.24
C GLY A 187 2.35 -24.72 14.34
N TYR A 188 2.05 -25.39 13.22
CA TYR A 188 1.14 -26.52 13.22
C TYR A 188 1.72 -27.72 13.99
N GLY A 189 3.00 -28.07 13.79
CA GLY A 189 3.66 -29.15 14.50
C GLY A 189 3.72 -28.91 16.01
N LEU A 190 4.10 -27.68 16.41
CA LEU A 190 4.17 -27.30 17.82
C LEU A 190 2.79 -27.28 18.51
N SER A 191 1.74 -26.83 17.80
CA SER A 191 0.38 -26.78 18.37
C SER A 191 -0.20 -28.17 18.65
N ARG A 192 0.24 -29.18 17.91
CA ARG A 192 -0.17 -30.60 18.12
C ARG A 192 0.73 -31.41 19.01
N SER A 193 1.92 -30.90 19.31
CA SER A 193 2.87 -31.60 20.18
C SER A 193 2.56 -31.32 21.66
N GLY A 194 2.10 -32.30 22.40
CA GLY A 194 1.96 -32.22 23.87
C GLY A 194 3.27 -32.40 24.63
N SER A 195 4.41 -32.24 23.98
CA SER A 195 5.73 -32.52 24.53
C SER A 195 6.37 -31.29 25.17
N ASN A 196 7.10 -31.48 26.27
CA ASN A 196 7.92 -30.42 26.88
C ASN A 196 8.96 -29.84 25.92
N LEU A 197 9.38 -30.59 24.92
CA LEU A 197 10.28 -30.13 23.87
C LEU A 197 9.67 -28.98 23.07
N ALA A 198 8.38 -29.03 22.75
CA ALA A 198 7.68 -27.96 22.02
C ALA A 198 7.70 -26.65 22.80
N PHE A 199 7.55 -26.71 24.12
CA PHE A 199 7.64 -25.54 25.01
C PHE A 199 9.03 -24.92 24.97
N TRP A 200 10.08 -25.73 25.04
CA TRP A 200 11.45 -25.19 24.95
C TRP A 200 11.80 -24.61 23.61
N ILE A 201 11.32 -25.19 22.50
CA ILE A 201 11.48 -24.61 21.14
C ILE A 201 10.82 -23.26 21.04
N LEU A 202 9.61 -23.10 21.61
CA LEU A 202 8.92 -21.81 21.63
C LEU A 202 9.70 -20.74 22.43
N ILE A 203 10.23 -21.11 23.60
CA ILE A 203 11.05 -20.20 24.40
C ILE A 203 12.30 -19.76 23.62
N ILE A 204 13.01 -20.69 23.00
CA ILE A 204 14.20 -20.40 22.20
C ILE A 204 13.84 -19.48 21.04
N ALA A 205 12.74 -19.73 20.33
CA ALA A 205 12.29 -18.87 19.25
C ALA A 205 11.97 -17.43 19.73
N LEU A 206 11.36 -17.28 20.92
CA LEU A 206 11.11 -15.98 21.53
C LEU A 206 12.40 -15.26 21.93
N ILE A 207 13.40 -15.97 22.44
CA ILE A 207 14.72 -15.42 22.76
C ILE A 207 15.38 -14.88 21.49
N PHE A 208 15.40 -15.66 20.39
CA PHE A 208 15.93 -15.20 19.12
C PHE A 208 15.18 -13.98 18.55
N ARG A 209 13.87 -13.94 18.72
CA ARG A 209 13.07 -12.76 18.34
C ARG A 209 13.39 -11.52 19.16
N ALA A 210 13.81 -11.67 20.41
CA ALA A 210 14.18 -10.56 21.29
C ALA A 210 15.56 -9.97 20.95
N LEU A 211 16.39 -10.68 20.16
CA LEU A 211 17.69 -10.16 19.73
C LEU A 211 17.52 -8.97 18.78
N PRO A 212 18.22 -7.85 19.00
CA PRO A 212 18.17 -6.71 18.09
C PRO A 212 18.72 -7.12 16.72
N HIS A 213 18.00 -6.78 15.67
CA HIS A 213 18.40 -7.09 14.29
C HIS A 213 19.78 -6.53 13.91
N SER A 214 20.18 -5.40 14.50
CA SER A 214 21.49 -4.80 14.31
C SER A 214 22.66 -5.73 14.70
N VAL A 215 22.49 -6.53 15.75
CA VAL A 215 23.53 -7.49 16.19
C VAL A 215 23.68 -8.62 15.18
N LEU A 216 22.56 -9.09 14.60
CA LEU A 216 22.59 -10.14 13.59
C LEU A 216 23.26 -9.64 12.29
N VAL A 217 22.96 -8.40 11.86
CA VAL A 217 23.58 -7.80 10.67
C VAL A 217 25.10 -7.72 10.81
N THR A 218 25.60 -7.31 11.98
CA THR A 218 27.04 -7.22 12.23
C THR A 218 27.72 -8.60 12.15
N GLY A 219 27.04 -9.66 12.62
CA GLY A 219 27.55 -11.04 12.54
C GLY A 219 27.59 -11.59 11.11
N TYR A 220 26.63 -11.22 10.25
CA TYR A 220 26.58 -11.71 8.86
C TYR A 220 27.45 -10.92 7.89
N LEU A 221 27.82 -9.68 8.20
CA LEU A 221 28.57 -8.81 7.32
C LEU A 221 29.87 -9.44 6.77
N PRO A 222 30.73 -10.10 7.60
CA PRO A 222 31.94 -10.75 7.11
C PRO A 222 31.69 -11.85 6.08
N PHE A 223 30.59 -12.62 6.26
CA PHE A 223 30.22 -13.66 5.29
C PHE A 223 29.82 -13.08 3.95
N PHE A 224 29.11 -11.94 3.92
CA PHE A 224 28.75 -11.26 2.67
C PHE A 224 29.96 -10.69 1.95
N ILE A 225 30.91 -10.08 2.69
CA ILE A 225 32.12 -9.52 2.10
C ILE A 225 32.97 -10.63 1.49
N ASN A 226 33.18 -11.73 2.21
CA ASN A 226 34.00 -12.85 1.72
C ASN A 226 33.32 -13.65 0.60
N SER A 227 31.97 -13.74 0.58
CA SER A 227 31.24 -14.44 -0.48
C SER A 227 31.29 -13.72 -1.82
N ALA A 228 31.43 -12.39 -1.82
CA ALA A 228 31.62 -11.62 -3.05
C ALA A 228 32.92 -11.93 -3.77
N GLU A 229 33.96 -12.41 -3.07
CA GLU A 229 35.22 -12.92 -3.66
C GLU A 229 35.08 -14.32 -4.25
N ILE A 230 34.17 -15.13 -3.73
CA ILE A 230 33.91 -16.52 -4.17
C ILE A 230 33.02 -16.55 -5.43
N LEU A 231 32.21 -15.53 -5.64
CA LEU A 231 31.23 -15.43 -6.73
C LEU A 231 31.74 -14.62 -7.93
N ARG A 232 33.00 -14.19 -7.91
CA ARG A 232 33.73 -13.64 -9.04
C ARG A 232 34.57 -14.73 -9.71
#